data_e076db00338395a09470d84d64041ef5
#
_entry.id   e076db00338395a09470d84d64041ef5
#
_cell.length_a   1.000
_cell.length_b   1.000
_cell.length_c   1.000
_cell.angle_alpha   90.00
_cell.angle_beta   90.00
_cell.angle_gamma   90.00
#
_symmetry.space_group_name_H-M   'P 1'
#
loop_
_entity.id
_entity.type
_entity.pdbx_description
1 polymer ?
#
loop_
_entity_poly.entity_id
_entity_poly.type
_entity_poly.pdbx_seq_one_letter_code
_entity_poly.pdbx_strand_id
1 'polypeptide(L)'
;MSVPQRIILLAVLASLAACASRTPPSPPPVVRAPSLPAYNSQAADDVLIRAIGLVGTPYRWGGNTPDGGFDCSGLIGYVYRDATGLQLPRSTREMISMRAPSVGRESLQSGDLVFFATNGGRGVSHAGIYVGEGRFVHAPRTGGTVRLDSLDSAYWQKAFLEAKRVLAVQSLALHP
;
A
#
# COMPACT_ATOMS: atom_id res chain seq x y z
N MET A 1 54.20 -38.12 -43.93
CA MET A 1 52.79 -38.36 -43.78
C MET A 1 52.15 -38.50 -45.14
N SER A 2 51.53 -39.64 -45.42
CA SER A 2 50.87 -39.93 -46.69
C SER A 2 49.65 -39.12 -46.93
N VAL A 3 49.29 -38.82 -48.22
CA VAL A 3 48.12 -38.02 -48.62
C VAL A 3 46.82 -38.45 -47.92
N PRO A 4 46.50 -39.75 -47.69
CA PRO A 4 45.29 -40.17 -47.00
C PRO A 4 45.30 -39.78 -45.55
N GLN A 5 46.43 -39.68 -44.89
CA GLN A 5 46.57 -39.33 -43.47
C GLN A 5 46.24 -37.80 -43.23
N ARG A 6 46.56 -36.96 -44.23
CA ARG A 6 46.23 -35.53 -44.21
C ARG A 6 44.71 -35.26 -44.44
N ILE A 7 44.07 -36.05 -45.28
CA ILE A 7 42.64 -35.96 -45.58
C ILE A 7 41.83 -36.37 -44.34
N ILE A 8 42.23 -37.44 -43.65
CA ILE A 8 41.54 -37.87 -42.40
C ILE A 8 41.71 -36.82 -41.30
N LEU A 9 42.87 -36.19 -41.16
CA LEU A 9 43.09 -35.14 -40.15
C LEU A 9 42.26 -33.90 -40.42
N LEU A 10 42.09 -33.49 -41.69
CA LEU A 10 41.24 -32.36 -42.09
C LEU A 10 39.77 -32.65 -41.88
N ALA A 11 39.31 -33.89 -42.13
CA ALA A 11 37.93 -34.29 -41.91
C ALA A 11 37.55 -34.31 -40.41
N VAL A 12 38.48 -34.71 -39.54
CA VAL A 12 38.28 -34.72 -38.06
C VAL A 12 38.25 -33.29 -37.51
N LEU A 13 39.09 -32.37 -38.03
CA LEU A 13 39.05 -30.96 -37.62
C LEU A 13 37.77 -30.26 -38.08
N ALA A 14 37.21 -30.56 -39.24
CA ALA A 14 35.98 -29.99 -39.75
C ALA A 14 34.74 -30.42 -38.93
N SER A 15 34.73 -31.65 -38.41
CA SER A 15 33.61 -32.14 -37.58
C SER A 15 33.62 -31.57 -36.17
N LEU A 16 34.71 -31.06 -35.63
CA LEU A 16 34.78 -30.39 -34.33
C LEU A 16 34.28 -28.93 -34.38
N ALA A 17 34.33 -28.29 -35.55
CA ALA A 17 33.87 -26.93 -35.73
C ALA A 17 32.32 -26.79 -35.79
N ALA A 18 31.58 -27.86 -36.07
CA ALA A 18 30.14 -27.87 -36.22
C ALA A 18 29.38 -27.84 -34.89
N CYS A 19 30.03 -28.02 -33.73
CA CYS A 19 29.39 -28.01 -32.42
C CYS A 19 29.41 -26.64 -31.72
N ALA A 20 30.05 -25.61 -32.31
CA ALA A 20 30.26 -24.30 -31.64
C ALA A 20 29.21 -23.22 -31.98
N SER A 21 28.21 -23.52 -32.77
CA SER A 21 27.25 -22.48 -33.26
C SER A 21 25.81 -22.68 -32.80
N ARG A 22 25.58 -23.28 -31.63
CA ARG A 22 24.24 -23.23 -31.02
C ARG A 22 24.18 -21.99 -30.14
N THR A 23 23.73 -20.87 -30.69
CA THR A 23 23.26 -19.73 -29.88
C THR A 23 22.19 -20.25 -28.91
N PRO A 24 22.35 -20.08 -27.60
CA PRO A 24 21.30 -20.44 -26.64
C PRO A 24 20.02 -19.69 -27.02
N PRO A 25 18.85 -20.34 -26.94
CA PRO A 25 17.59 -19.66 -27.20
C PRO A 25 17.48 -18.48 -26.26
N SER A 26 17.11 -17.31 -26.82
CA SER A 26 16.84 -16.12 -26.01
C SER A 26 15.83 -16.47 -24.91
N PRO A 27 16.07 -16.09 -23.64
CA PRO A 27 15.10 -16.31 -22.60
C PRO A 27 13.76 -15.66 -23.01
N PRO A 28 12.62 -16.29 -22.71
CA PRO A 28 11.32 -15.72 -23.03
C PRO A 28 11.22 -14.33 -22.40
N PRO A 29 10.53 -13.37 -23.03
CA PRO A 29 10.34 -12.04 -22.48
C PRO A 29 9.74 -12.18 -21.07
N VAL A 30 10.48 -11.70 -20.07
CA VAL A 30 9.97 -11.61 -18.71
C VAL A 30 8.82 -10.63 -18.74
N VAL A 31 7.58 -11.15 -18.76
CA VAL A 31 6.38 -10.34 -18.55
C VAL A 31 6.50 -9.80 -17.12
N ARG A 32 7.00 -8.57 -17.01
CA ARG A 32 7.01 -7.86 -15.74
C ARG A 32 5.56 -7.71 -15.33
N ALA A 33 5.16 -8.40 -14.25
CA ALA A 33 3.90 -8.11 -13.59
C ALA A 33 3.83 -6.60 -13.36
N PRO A 34 2.66 -5.95 -13.56
CA PRO A 34 2.51 -4.53 -13.28
C PRO A 34 2.99 -4.29 -11.85
N SER A 35 4.11 -3.57 -11.70
CA SER A 35 4.61 -3.16 -10.39
C SER A 35 3.54 -2.28 -9.77
N LEU A 36 3.06 -2.66 -8.58
CA LEU A 36 2.25 -1.74 -7.78
C LEU A 36 3.01 -0.41 -7.67
N PRO A 37 2.30 0.74 -7.73
CA PRO A 37 2.93 2.05 -7.59
C PRO A 37 3.86 2.05 -6.38
N ALA A 38 5.05 2.60 -6.52
CA ALA A 38 6.05 2.60 -5.47
C ALA A 38 5.45 3.21 -4.18
N TYR A 39 5.48 2.45 -3.10
CA TYR A 39 5.08 2.91 -1.78
C TYR A 39 6.07 4.00 -1.33
N ASN A 40 5.55 5.19 -1.03
CA ASN A 40 6.37 6.27 -0.48
C ASN A 40 6.53 6.06 1.03
N SER A 41 7.60 5.38 1.43
CA SER A 41 7.88 5.05 2.83
C SER A 41 8.00 6.30 3.70
N GLN A 42 8.66 7.36 3.22
CA GLN A 42 8.80 8.60 3.98
C GLN A 42 7.43 9.24 4.29
N ALA A 43 6.57 9.39 3.28
CA ALA A 43 5.22 9.94 3.50
C ALA A 43 4.39 9.07 4.46
N ALA A 44 4.59 7.75 4.43
CA ALA A 44 3.91 6.85 5.35
C ALA A 44 4.42 6.98 6.78
N ASP A 45 5.72 7.16 6.97
CA ASP A 45 6.32 7.41 8.28
C ASP A 45 5.84 8.74 8.86
N ASP A 46 5.78 9.80 8.05
CA ASP A 46 5.26 11.11 8.45
C ASP A 46 3.79 11.02 8.88
N VAL A 47 2.94 10.30 8.10
CA VAL A 47 1.53 10.03 8.44
C VAL A 47 1.42 9.25 9.75
N LEU A 48 2.23 8.20 9.94
CA LEU A 48 2.25 7.38 11.15
C LEU A 48 2.61 8.21 12.37
N ILE A 49 3.71 8.96 12.34
CA ILE A 49 4.18 9.79 13.45
C ILE A 49 3.10 10.83 13.79
N ARG A 50 2.52 11.47 12.78
CA ARG A 50 1.47 12.46 12.98
C ARG A 50 0.21 11.86 13.60
N ALA A 51 -0.25 10.70 13.11
CA ALA A 51 -1.42 10.01 13.63
C ALA A 51 -1.25 9.61 15.11
N ILE A 52 -0.10 9.02 15.45
CA ILE A 52 0.22 8.63 16.84
C ILE A 52 0.31 9.85 17.75
N GLY A 53 0.90 10.96 17.30
CA GLY A 53 1.02 12.20 18.06
C GLY A 53 -0.32 12.85 18.43
N LEU A 54 -1.43 12.43 17.81
CA LEU A 54 -2.78 12.92 18.11
C LEU A 54 -3.56 12.00 19.05
N VAL A 55 -3.00 10.88 19.49
CA VAL A 55 -3.65 9.99 20.47
C VAL A 55 -3.92 10.76 21.75
N GLY A 56 -5.14 10.61 22.29
CA GLY A 56 -5.63 11.36 23.44
C GLY A 56 -6.46 12.59 23.11
N THR A 57 -6.42 13.10 21.85
CA THR A 57 -7.28 14.22 21.43
C THR A 57 -8.76 13.84 21.53
N PRO A 58 -9.62 14.70 22.12
CA PRO A 58 -11.03 14.38 22.27
C PRO A 58 -11.76 14.13 20.94
N TYR A 59 -12.70 13.17 20.95
CA TYR A 59 -13.65 13.04 19.85
C TYR A 59 -14.64 14.21 19.84
N ARG A 60 -14.86 14.77 18.66
CA ARG A 60 -15.94 15.73 18.42
C ARG A 60 -16.55 15.49 17.06
N TRP A 61 -17.87 15.39 17.02
CA TRP A 61 -18.58 15.26 15.75
C TRP A 61 -18.32 16.48 14.85
N GLY A 62 -17.91 16.26 13.61
CA GLY A 62 -17.51 17.32 12.68
C GLY A 62 -16.18 17.98 12.98
N GLY A 63 -15.47 17.56 14.04
CA GLY A 63 -14.16 18.09 14.42
C GLY A 63 -13.08 17.67 13.43
N ASN A 64 -12.09 18.56 13.20
CA ASN A 64 -11.02 18.36 12.22
C ASN A 64 -9.72 19.10 12.60
N THR A 65 -9.58 19.50 13.86
CA THR A 65 -8.37 20.16 14.40
C THR A 65 -7.99 19.60 15.76
N PRO A 66 -6.71 19.66 16.15
CA PRO A 66 -6.26 19.21 17.49
C PRO A 66 -7.02 19.90 18.64
N ASP A 67 -7.20 21.21 18.57
CA ASP A 67 -7.85 21.99 19.63
C ASP A 67 -9.39 21.80 19.64
N GLY A 68 -10.00 21.65 18.47
CA GLY A 68 -11.44 21.44 18.31
C GLY A 68 -11.89 19.99 18.49
N GLY A 69 -10.95 19.03 18.54
CA GLY A 69 -11.23 17.60 18.54
C GLY A 69 -11.45 17.05 17.12
N PHE A 70 -11.60 15.74 17.02
CA PHE A 70 -11.73 15.03 15.75
C PHE A 70 -12.93 14.10 15.70
N ASP A 71 -13.59 14.03 14.54
CA ASP A 71 -14.28 12.80 14.11
C ASP A 71 -13.32 11.93 13.29
N CYS A 72 -13.75 10.71 12.90
CA CYS A 72 -12.89 9.76 12.20
C CYS A 72 -12.33 10.30 10.88
N SER A 73 -13.17 10.91 10.04
CA SER A 73 -12.75 11.48 8.75
C SER A 73 -12.00 12.79 8.90
N GLY A 74 -12.29 13.57 9.93
CA GLY A 74 -11.56 14.80 10.26
C GLY A 74 -10.14 14.52 10.71
N LEU A 75 -9.95 13.50 11.54
CA LEU A 75 -8.61 13.02 11.94
C LEU A 75 -7.79 12.62 10.70
N ILE A 76 -8.35 11.77 9.84
CA ILE A 76 -7.68 11.30 8.64
C ILE A 76 -7.31 12.48 7.73
N GLY A 77 -8.27 13.36 7.41
CA GLY A 77 -8.02 14.53 6.56
C GLY A 77 -6.98 15.48 7.12
N TYR A 78 -6.97 15.69 8.44
CA TYR A 78 -5.97 16.51 9.12
C TYR A 78 -4.57 15.89 9.01
N VAL A 79 -4.42 14.61 9.37
CA VAL A 79 -3.13 13.91 9.35
C VAL A 79 -2.49 13.92 7.97
N TYR A 80 -3.27 13.56 6.93
CA TYR A 80 -2.74 13.51 5.57
C TYR A 80 -2.37 14.88 5.02
N ARG A 81 -3.20 15.89 5.26
CA ARG A 81 -2.91 17.27 4.84
C ARG A 81 -1.65 17.80 5.52
N ASP A 82 -1.51 17.59 6.81
CA ASP A 82 -0.40 18.10 7.62
C ASP A 82 0.92 17.38 7.31
N ALA A 83 0.89 16.05 7.17
CA ALA A 83 2.08 15.23 6.94
C ALA A 83 2.54 15.23 5.48
N THR A 84 1.62 15.30 4.51
CA THR A 84 1.94 15.06 3.09
C THR A 84 1.39 16.11 2.13
N GLY A 85 0.59 17.08 2.61
CA GLY A 85 -0.13 18.03 1.76
C GLY A 85 -1.33 17.44 1.01
N LEU A 86 -1.61 16.13 1.15
CA LEU A 86 -2.68 15.45 0.43
C LEU A 86 -4.05 15.83 0.98
N GLN A 87 -4.92 16.37 0.12
CA GLN A 87 -6.29 16.71 0.46
C GLN A 87 -7.20 15.49 0.24
N LEU A 88 -7.75 14.96 1.32
CA LEU A 88 -8.70 13.84 1.27
C LEU A 88 -10.16 14.35 1.42
N PRO A 89 -11.13 13.60 0.89
CA PRO A 89 -12.56 13.93 1.07
C PRO A 89 -12.94 14.01 2.55
N ARG A 90 -14.00 14.76 2.84
CA ARG A 90 -14.41 15.02 4.24
C ARG A 90 -15.21 13.88 4.88
N SER A 91 -15.72 12.94 4.12
CA SER A 91 -16.53 11.83 4.64
C SER A 91 -15.89 10.46 4.38
N THR A 92 -16.10 9.51 5.29
CA THR A 92 -15.65 8.13 5.12
C THR A 92 -16.25 7.46 3.88
N ARG A 93 -17.46 7.85 3.47
CA ARG A 93 -18.14 7.35 2.27
C ARG A 93 -17.42 7.79 1.00
N GLU A 94 -17.01 9.03 0.93
CA GLU A 94 -16.21 9.53 -0.20
C GLU A 94 -14.80 8.94 -0.20
N MET A 95 -14.19 8.82 0.98
CA MET A 95 -12.84 8.24 1.12
C MET A 95 -12.78 6.79 0.59
N ILE A 96 -13.75 5.93 0.97
CA ILE A 96 -13.78 4.54 0.48
C ILE A 96 -14.02 4.47 -1.03
N SER A 97 -14.67 5.47 -1.61
CA SER A 97 -14.97 5.55 -3.06
C SER A 97 -13.84 6.17 -3.89
N MET A 98 -12.75 6.62 -3.26
CA MET A 98 -11.61 7.20 -3.99
C MET A 98 -10.98 6.18 -4.96
N ARG A 99 -10.44 6.69 -6.08
CA ARG A 99 -9.64 5.91 -7.04
C ARG A 99 -8.23 5.67 -6.48
N ALA A 100 -8.14 4.86 -5.44
CA ALA A 100 -6.88 4.42 -4.85
C ALA A 100 -6.87 2.89 -4.80
N PRO A 101 -5.70 2.22 -4.88
CA PRO A 101 -5.59 0.77 -4.81
C PRO A 101 -6.24 0.22 -3.54
N SER A 102 -7.11 -0.79 -3.71
CA SER A 102 -7.60 -1.60 -2.59
C SER A 102 -6.49 -2.54 -2.13
N VAL A 103 -6.37 -2.72 -0.82
CA VAL A 103 -5.31 -3.50 -0.18
C VAL A 103 -5.95 -4.61 0.66
N GLY A 104 -5.45 -5.84 0.49
CA GLY A 104 -5.82 -6.95 1.37
C GLY A 104 -5.28 -6.72 2.78
N ARG A 105 -5.97 -7.26 3.78
CA ARG A 105 -5.61 -7.08 5.18
C ARG A 105 -4.19 -7.57 5.50
N GLU A 106 -3.75 -8.65 4.87
CA GLU A 106 -2.42 -9.25 4.99
C GLU A 106 -1.31 -8.44 4.31
N SER A 107 -1.68 -7.46 3.48
CA SER A 107 -0.77 -6.61 2.72
C SER A 107 -0.78 -5.15 3.19
N LEU A 108 -1.39 -4.88 4.35
CA LEU A 108 -1.46 -3.54 4.94
C LEU A 108 -0.07 -2.99 5.25
N GLN A 109 0.11 -1.70 4.95
CA GLN A 109 1.32 -0.93 5.26
C GLN A 109 0.94 0.35 6.00
N SER A 110 1.85 0.86 6.84
CA SER A 110 1.63 2.12 7.57
C SER A 110 1.14 3.22 6.63
N GLY A 111 0.15 3.99 7.03
CA GLY A 111 -0.49 5.00 6.19
C GLY A 111 -1.58 4.46 5.26
N ASP A 112 -1.95 3.18 5.28
CA ASP A 112 -3.17 2.73 4.60
C ASP A 112 -4.41 3.16 5.37
N LEU A 113 -5.47 3.53 4.66
CA LEU A 113 -6.78 3.78 5.27
C LEU A 113 -7.52 2.45 5.45
N VAL A 114 -8.08 2.24 6.63
CA VAL A 114 -8.91 1.08 6.95
C VAL A 114 -10.35 1.51 7.21
N PHE A 115 -11.31 0.80 6.63
CA PHE A 115 -12.74 1.15 6.64
C PHE A 115 -13.58 0.06 7.29
N PHE A 116 -14.60 0.49 8.05
CA PHE A 116 -15.41 -0.40 8.87
C PHE A 116 -16.91 -0.09 8.79
N ALA A 117 -17.73 -1.14 8.97
CA ALA A 117 -19.16 -1.07 9.22
C ALA A 117 -19.43 -1.27 10.72
N THR A 118 -19.49 -0.18 11.49
CA THR A 118 -19.63 -0.22 12.97
C THR A 118 -21.04 -0.01 13.47
N ASN A 119 -21.99 0.32 12.55
CA ASN A 119 -23.39 0.66 12.88
C ASN A 119 -24.38 -0.48 12.59
N GLY A 120 -23.89 -1.71 12.41
CA GLY A 120 -24.73 -2.88 12.10
C GLY A 120 -25.22 -2.96 10.64
N GLY A 121 -24.96 -1.95 9.83
CA GLY A 121 -25.22 -1.95 8.38
C GLY A 121 -24.11 -2.57 7.55
N ARG A 122 -24.28 -2.57 6.22
CA ARG A 122 -23.27 -3.07 5.25
C ARG A 122 -22.40 -1.95 4.68
N GLY A 123 -22.74 -0.69 4.92
CA GLY A 123 -22.01 0.48 4.40
C GLY A 123 -20.93 0.96 5.37
N VAL A 124 -19.94 1.67 4.84
CA VAL A 124 -18.91 2.30 5.65
C VAL A 124 -19.51 3.32 6.61
N SER A 125 -19.15 3.22 7.88
CA SER A 125 -19.57 4.12 8.94
C SER A 125 -18.41 4.63 9.79
N HIS A 126 -17.22 4.05 9.62
CA HIS A 126 -16.02 4.41 10.38
C HIS A 126 -14.77 4.16 9.56
N ALA A 127 -13.69 4.87 9.90
CA ALA A 127 -12.38 4.70 9.27
C ALA A 127 -11.25 5.04 10.26
N GLY A 128 -10.04 4.55 9.94
CA GLY A 128 -8.81 4.82 10.66
C GLY A 128 -7.60 4.77 9.76
N ILE A 129 -6.44 5.06 10.33
CA ILE A 129 -5.12 5.02 9.70
C ILE A 129 -4.36 3.83 10.25
N TYR A 130 -3.99 2.89 9.40
CA TYR A 130 -3.15 1.76 9.81
C TYR A 130 -1.71 2.25 10.11
N VAL A 131 -1.15 1.80 11.23
CA VAL A 131 0.14 2.25 11.73
C VAL A 131 1.17 1.12 11.90
N GLY A 132 0.87 -0.06 11.37
CA GLY A 132 1.72 -1.24 11.50
C GLY A 132 1.30 -2.18 12.62
N GLU A 133 1.88 -3.38 12.65
CA GLU A 133 1.71 -4.39 13.70
C GLU A 133 0.25 -4.74 14.04
N GLY A 134 -0.62 -4.78 13.02
CA GLY A 134 -2.04 -5.04 13.20
C GLY A 134 -2.80 -3.94 13.93
N ARG A 135 -2.25 -2.72 14.05
CA ARG A 135 -2.85 -1.60 14.80
C ARG A 135 -3.23 -0.43 13.89
N PHE A 136 -4.22 0.33 14.30
CA PHE A 136 -4.66 1.53 13.60
C PHE A 136 -5.08 2.62 14.58
N VAL A 137 -4.90 3.88 14.17
CA VAL A 137 -5.31 5.08 14.91
C VAL A 137 -6.64 5.56 14.36
N HIS A 138 -7.57 5.88 15.25
CA HIS A 138 -8.89 6.38 14.88
C HIS A 138 -9.51 7.26 15.96
N ALA A 139 -10.51 8.07 15.59
CA ALA A 139 -11.38 8.81 16.52
C ALA A 139 -12.72 8.05 16.62
N PRO A 140 -12.99 7.29 17.71
CA PRO A 140 -14.04 6.29 17.72
C PRO A 140 -15.46 6.88 17.72
N ARG A 141 -15.82 7.71 18.67
CA ARG A 141 -17.13 8.35 18.80
C ARG A 141 -17.25 9.17 20.08
N THR A 142 -18.40 9.82 20.25
CA THR A 142 -18.71 10.70 21.39
C THR A 142 -18.29 10.11 22.75
N GLY A 143 -17.61 10.92 23.56
CA GLY A 143 -17.11 10.56 24.88
C GLY A 143 -15.75 9.84 24.85
N GLY A 144 -15.20 9.54 23.67
CA GLY A 144 -13.87 8.96 23.51
C GLY A 144 -12.81 9.98 23.08
N THR A 145 -11.61 9.47 22.92
CA THR A 145 -10.46 10.20 22.38
C THR A 145 -9.90 9.48 21.16
N VAL A 146 -9.10 10.14 20.36
CA VAL A 146 -8.24 9.47 19.36
C VAL A 146 -7.43 8.40 20.08
N ARG A 147 -7.43 7.19 19.54
CA ARG A 147 -6.75 6.06 20.19
C ARG A 147 -6.22 5.03 19.18
N LEU A 148 -5.40 4.14 19.70
CA LEU A 148 -4.84 3.00 19.01
C LEU A 148 -5.68 1.75 19.34
N ASP A 149 -6.19 1.07 18.32
CA ASP A 149 -6.90 -0.22 18.46
C ASP A 149 -6.23 -1.30 17.61
N SER A 150 -6.47 -2.58 17.96
CA SER A 150 -5.97 -3.73 17.20
C SER A 150 -7.01 -4.21 16.19
N LEU A 151 -6.60 -4.38 14.93
CA LEU A 151 -7.39 -5.02 13.89
C LEU A 151 -7.68 -6.50 14.23
N ASP A 152 -6.88 -7.13 15.09
CA ASP A 152 -7.01 -8.54 15.44
C ASP A 152 -8.09 -8.80 16.49
N SER A 153 -8.68 -7.76 17.08
CA SER A 153 -9.82 -7.95 17.96
C SER A 153 -11.04 -8.46 17.19
N ALA A 154 -11.84 -9.33 17.78
CA ALA A 154 -13.01 -9.92 17.14
C ALA A 154 -14.02 -8.87 16.64
N TYR A 155 -14.13 -7.73 17.33
CA TYR A 155 -14.98 -6.61 16.93
C TYR A 155 -14.52 -6.00 15.62
N TRP A 156 -13.24 -5.62 15.51
CA TRP A 156 -12.69 -4.97 14.33
C TRP A 156 -12.54 -5.92 13.15
N GLN A 157 -12.27 -7.21 13.41
CA GLN A 157 -12.29 -8.24 12.36
C GLN A 157 -13.66 -8.34 11.69
N LYS A 158 -14.72 -8.39 12.49
CA LYS A 158 -16.11 -8.49 12.00
C LYS A 158 -16.56 -7.22 11.28
N ALA A 159 -16.11 -6.05 11.74
CA ALA A 159 -16.51 -4.75 11.19
C ALA A 159 -15.71 -4.34 9.94
N PHE A 160 -14.55 -4.95 9.67
CA PHE A 160 -13.65 -4.59 8.57
C PHE A 160 -14.35 -4.77 7.22
N LEU A 161 -14.26 -3.77 6.35
CA LEU A 161 -14.80 -3.76 5.00
C LEU A 161 -13.71 -3.83 3.94
N GLU A 162 -12.79 -2.88 3.97
CA GLU A 162 -11.80 -2.65 2.93
C GLU A 162 -10.65 -1.80 3.47
N ALA A 163 -9.52 -1.82 2.78
CA ALA A 163 -8.45 -0.85 2.98
C ALA A 163 -7.99 -0.23 1.65
N LYS A 164 -7.49 1.01 1.70
CA LYS A 164 -6.98 1.73 0.53
C LYS A 164 -5.60 2.34 0.79
N ARG A 165 -4.73 2.20 -0.21
CA ARG A 165 -3.38 2.79 -0.22
C ARG A 165 -3.38 4.11 -0.96
N VAL A 166 -3.72 5.20 -0.27
CA VAL A 166 -3.86 6.52 -0.90
C VAL A 166 -2.50 7.17 -1.20
N LEU A 167 -1.44 6.82 -0.49
CA LEU A 167 -0.09 7.35 -0.72
C LEU A 167 0.56 6.83 -2.02
N ALA A 168 0.08 5.72 -2.58
CA ALA A 168 0.53 5.21 -3.88
C ALA A 168 0.12 6.12 -5.05
N VAL A 169 -0.99 6.86 -4.92
CA VAL A 169 -1.50 7.77 -5.95
C VAL A 169 -0.64 9.04 -6.05
N GLN A 170 -0.07 9.49 -4.93
CA GLN A 170 0.75 10.70 -4.88
C GLN A 170 2.06 10.53 -5.66
N SER A 171 2.64 9.33 -5.69
CA SER A 171 3.86 9.04 -6.46
C SER A 171 3.65 9.11 -7.97
N LEU A 172 2.42 8.84 -8.46
CA LEU A 172 2.06 8.93 -9.88
C LEU A 172 1.83 10.38 -10.34
N ALA A 173 1.41 11.27 -9.45
CA ALA A 173 1.16 12.67 -9.76
C ALA A 173 2.44 13.54 -9.79
N LEU A 174 3.54 13.06 -9.21
CA LEU A 174 4.83 13.77 -9.15
C LEU A 174 5.80 13.39 -10.28
N HIS A 175 5.43 12.44 -11.15
CA HIS A 175 6.22 12.04 -12.33
C HIS A 175 5.31 12.14 -13.57
N PRO A 176 5.20 13.35 -14.19
CA PRO A 176 4.49 13.53 -15.46
C PRO A 176 5.25 12.89 -16.63
#